data_c261ce914e3a8357e3b288df784e85f1
#
_entry.id   c261ce914e3a8357e3b288df784e85f1
#
_cell.length_a   1.000
_cell.length_b   1.000
_cell.length_c   1.000
_cell.angle_alpha   90.00
_cell.angle_beta   90.00
_cell.angle_gamma   90.00
#
_symmetry.space_group_name_H-M   'P 1'
#
loop_
_entity.id
_entity.type
_entity.pdbx_description
1 polymer ?
#
loop_
_entity_poly.entity_id
_entity_poly.type
_entity_poly.pdbx_seq_one_letter_code
_entity_poly.pdbx_strand_id
1 'polypeptide(L)'
;MTAPQGDNSLLRVLVIDDQEHVRTWVHSVLKRIGITNVVDAADGREALAAVTEPGSWFDLILCDLRMPGRDGIETIRAFSALGLESAFVIMSVEEERILETAGVLAEVQGLHLLGTVPKPLTIEKLEPLLARIRNIPGKSALGAPLAPESDLRAAFIGNELTLMYQPKINLRSGEFAGAEALVRWKHPTLGLFQPSAFIPIIEESDDYSAMLTEFCLCEAIACAGRWTAAGQPLSVAINLSPRAFDRLDLPERVEALAKDANVSPDHVTLEVTETQIERDAVRMIDVATRLRLKGFRLSSTTLALDNPASPSCKHFRSTN
;
A
#
# COMPACT_ATOMS: atom_id res chain seq x y z
N MET A 1 33.67 4.46 6.19
CA MET A 1 32.50 5.14 6.78
C MET A 1 31.33 4.21 6.56
N THR A 2 30.97 3.43 7.58
CA THR A 2 29.82 2.52 7.58
C THR A 2 28.54 3.38 7.59
N ALA A 3 27.67 3.14 6.61
CA ALA A 3 26.34 3.74 6.60
C ALA A 3 25.60 3.41 7.91
N PRO A 4 24.74 4.30 8.44
CA PRO A 4 24.02 4.04 9.67
C PRO A 4 23.17 2.77 9.46
N GLN A 5 23.47 1.73 10.24
CA GLN A 5 22.63 0.53 10.35
C GLN A 5 21.27 0.98 10.87
N GLY A 6 20.25 0.92 10.03
CA GLY A 6 18.89 1.19 10.47
C GLY A 6 18.46 0.13 11.48
N ASP A 7 17.65 0.53 12.43
CA ASP A 7 17.11 -0.34 13.47
C ASP A 7 16.20 -1.42 12.83
N ASN A 8 16.67 -2.66 12.83
CA ASN A 8 15.95 -3.83 12.32
C ASN A 8 15.08 -4.48 13.43
N SER A 9 15.15 -3.99 14.67
CA SER A 9 14.50 -4.63 15.84
C SER A 9 12.97 -4.63 15.75
N LEU A 10 12.42 -3.74 14.94
CA LEU A 10 10.97 -3.60 14.75
C LEU A 10 10.39 -4.50 13.66
N LEU A 11 11.24 -5.12 12.83
CA LEU A 11 10.77 -5.97 11.74
C LEU A 11 10.13 -7.26 12.26
N ARG A 12 8.90 -7.56 11.80
CA ARG A 12 8.24 -8.83 12.02
C ARG A 12 8.39 -9.71 10.78
N VAL A 13 9.00 -10.87 10.96
CA VAL A 13 9.38 -11.76 9.85
C VAL A 13 8.63 -13.08 9.97
N LEU A 14 8.05 -13.54 8.86
CA LEU A 14 7.51 -14.89 8.72
C LEU A 14 8.53 -15.75 7.99
N VAL A 15 8.92 -16.87 8.59
CA VAL A 15 9.82 -17.86 8.00
C VAL A 15 9.04 -19.12 7.66
N ILE A 16 8.99 -19.48 6.39
CA ILE A 16 8.22 -20.59 5.86
C ILE A 16 9.20 -21.62 5.28
N ASP A 17 9.35 -22.75 5.96
CA ASP A 17 10.28 -23.83 5.58
C ASP A 17 9.88 -25.11 6.31
N ASP A 18 9.83 -26.24 5.63
CA ASP A 18 9.42 -27.52 6.24
C ASP A 18 10.50 -28.10 7.19
N GLN A 19 11.74 -27.65 7.03
CA GLN A 19 12.88 -28.17 7.78
C GLN A 19 13.17 -27.31 9.02
N GLU A 20 12.94 -27.84 10.21
CA GLU A 20 13.15 -27.15 11.49
C GLU A 20 14.58 -26.61 11.64
N HIS A 21 15.58 -27.38 11.20
CA HIS A 21 16.97 -26.94 11.29
C HIS A 21 17.27 -25.75 10.38
N VAL A 22 16.58 -25.61 9.24
CA VAL A 22 16.68 -24.44 8.36
C VAL A 22 16.03 -23.23 9.02
N ARG A 23 14.84 -23.37 9.60
CA ARG A 23 14.21 -22.28 10.36
C ARG A 23 15.11 -21.82 11.51
N THR A 24 15.67 -22.75 12.28
CA THR A 24 16.64 -22.44 13.34
C THR A 24 17.86 -21.67 12.82
N TRP A 25 18.40 -22.08 11.67
CA TRP A 25 19.51 -21.37 11.02
C TRP A 25 19.10 -19.95 10.61
N VAL A 26 17.96 -19.79 9.96
CA VAL A 26 17.41 -18.48 9.54
C VAL A 26 17.23 -17.57 10.75
N HIS A 27 16.67 -18.07 11.87
CA HIS A 27 16.58 -17.33 13.13
C HIS A 27 17.94 -16.82 13.62
N SER A 28 18.97 -17.66 13.52
CA SER A 28 20.33 -17.24 13.93
C SER A 28 20.88 -16.12 13.07
N VAL A 29 20.61 -16.14 11.76
CA VAL A 29 20.99 -15.08 10.82
C VAL A 29 20.22 -13.80 11.12
N LEU A 30 18.89 -13.87 11.26
CA LEU A 30 18.02 -12.74 11.57
C LEU A 30 18.40 -12.06 12.89
N LYS A 31 18.65 -12.83 13.93
CA LYS A 31 19.08 -12.33 15.25
C LYS A 31 20.39 -11.55 15.17
N ARG A 32 21.36 -12.00 14.36
CA ARG A 32 22.66 -11.31 14.19
C ARG A 32 22.54 -9.95 13.52
N ILE A 33 21.48 -9.71 12.76
CA ILE A 33 21.19 -8.42 12.11
C ILE A 33 20.13 -7.61 12.85
N GLY A 34 19.80 -8.02 14.09
CA GLY A 34 18.91 -7.28 15.00
C GLY A 34 17.42 -7.60 14.86
N ILE A 35 17.03 -8.60 14.06
CA ILE A 35 15.62 -9.03 13.92
C ILE A 35 15.33 -10.14 14.93
N THR A 36 14.40 -9.87 15.86
CA THR A 36 14.04 -10.81 16.92
C THR A 36 12.57 -11.25 16.90
N ASN A 37 11.71 -10.50 16.20
CA ASN A 37 10.28 -10.82 16.07
C ASN A 37 10.08 -11.71 14.84
N VAL A 38 10.17 -13.02 15.06
CA VAL A 38 10.10 -14.02 13.99
C VAL A 38 9.02 -15.04 14.32
N VAL A 39 8.17 -15.33 13.33
CA VAL A 39 7.13 -16.35 13.37
C VAL A 39 7.50 -17.44 12.37
N ASP A 40 7.32 -18.69 12.75
CA ASP A 40 7.59 -19.86 11.93
C ASP A 40 6.30 -20.44 11.33
N ALA A 41 6.43 -20.99 10.13
CA ALA A 41 5.45 -21.86 9.53
C ALA A 41 6.17 -23.04 8.86
N ALA A 42 5.68 -24.25 9.10
CA ALA A 42 6.29 -25.47 8.57
C ALA A 42 5.79 -25.81 7.15
N ASP A 43 4.71 -25.19 6.70
CA ASP A 43 4.18 -25.34 5.35
C ASP A 43 3.35 -24.12 4.93
N GLY A 44 2.88 -24.09 3.66
CA GLY A 44 2.05 -23.00 3.15
C GLY A 44 0.68 -22.90 3.81
N ARG A 45 0.16 -23.93 4.52
CA ARG A 45 -1.11 -23.85 5.25
C ARG A 45 -0.93 -23.13 6.58
N GLU A 46 0.10 -23.46 7.33
CA GLU A 46 0.45 -22.74 8.56
C GLU A 46 0.77 -21.28 8.24
N ALA A 47 1.51 -21.03 7.14
CA ALA A 47 1.80 -19.69 6.68
C ALA A 47 0.53 -18.89 6.35
N LEU A 48 -0.43 -19.52 5.65
CA LEU A 48 -1.71 -18.89 5.33
C LEU A 48 -2.52 -18.59 6.60
N ALA A 49 -2.57 -19.51 7.55
CA ALA A 49 -3.21 -19.28 8.84
C ALA A 49 -2.58 -18.10 9.59
N ALA A 50 -1.24 -18.03 9.61
CA ALA A 50 -0.52 -16.94 10.27
C ALA A 50 -0.81 -15.57 9.68
N VAL A 51 -0.92 -15.44 8.34
CA VAL A 51 -1.21 -14.15 7.68
C VAL A 51 -2.69 -13.77 7.70
N THR A 52 -3.60 -14.74 7.90
CA THR A 52 -5.04 -14.49 7.98
C THR A 52 -5.56 -14.33 9.41
N GLU A 53 -4.71 -14.51 10.42
CA GLU A 53 -5.06 -14.27 11.82
C GLU A 53 -5.41 -12.77 12.01
N PRO A 54 -6.54 -12.43 12.66
CA PRO A 54 -6.94 -11.05 12.86
C PRO A 54 -5.84 -10.22 13.54
N GLY A 55 -5.49 -9.09 12.93
CA GLY A 55 -4.41 -8.21 13.41
C GLY A 55 -2.99 -8.71 13.12
N SER A 56 -2.83 -9.74 12.32
CA SER A 56 -1.53 -10.25 11.88
C SER A 56 -0.97 -9.40 10.74
N TRP A 57 0.33 -9.09 10.83
CA TRP A 57 1.07 -8.47 9.74
C TRP A 57 2.50 -9.01 9.72
N PHE A 58 3.14 -8.96 8.58
CA PHE A 58 4.55 -9.29 8.44
C PHE A 58 5.23 -8.28 7.51
N ASP A 59 6.39 -7.80 7.91
CA ASP A 59 7.19 -6.89 7.11
C ASP A 59 7.95 -7.62 6.03
N LEU A 60 8.40 -8.83 6.35
CA LEU A 60 9.17 -9.68 5.47
C LEU A 60 8.68 -11.12 5.58
N ILE A 61 8.53 -11.77 4.44
CA ILE A 61 8.25 -13.20 4.35
C ILE A 61 9.43 -13.87 3.66
N LEU A 62 10.05 -14.81 4.34
CA LEU A 62 11.10 -15.69 3.80
C LEU A 62 10.46 -17.06 3.52
N CYS A 63 10.33 -17.44 2.25
CA CYS A 63 9.59 -18.63 1.84
C CYS A 63 10.47 -19.60 1.07
N ASP A 64 10.47 -20.86 1.50
CA ASP A 64 11.00 -21.96 0.69
C ASP A 64 10.04 -22.30 -0.45
N LEU A 65 10.59 -22.70 -1.58
CA LEU A 65 9.81 -23.23 -2.70
C LEU A 65 9.41 -24.67 -2.52
N ARG A 66 10.23 -25.46 -1.86
CA ARG A 66 10.09 -26.90 -1.83
C ARG A 66 9.64 -27.39 -0.47
N MET A 67 8.33 -27.45 -0.31
CA MET A 67 7.70 -27.91 0.93
C MET A 67 6.67 -29.00 0.62
N PRO A 68 6.51 -30.01 1.48
CA PRO A 68 5.46 -31.01 1.35
C PRO A 68 4.08 -30.37 1.60
N GLY A 69 3.07 -30.87 0.89
CA GLY A 69 1.71 -30.36 1.03
C GLY A 69 1.46 -29.15 0.11
N ARG A 70 1.37 -27.96 0.66
CA ARG A 70 1.29 -26.71 -0.11
C ARG A 70 2.69 -26.18 -0.36
N ASP A 71 3.13 -26.23 -1.61
CA ASP A 71 4.46 -25.75 -1.99
C ASP A 71 4.57 -24.21 -1.99
N GLY A 72 5.80 -23.70 -2.23
CA GLY A 72 6.04 -22.27 -2.24
C GLY A 72 5.30 -21.55 -3.36
N ILE A 73 5.09 -22.17 -4.50
CA ILE A 73 4.36 -21.58 -5.63
C ILE A 73 2.86 -21.42 -5.31
N GLU A 74 2.26 -22.46 -4.70
CA GLU A 74 0.87 -22.39 -4.25
C GLU A 74 0.70 -21.36 -3.11
N THR A 75 1.73 -21.23 -2.26
CA THR A 75 1.76 -20.22 -1.18
C THR A 75 1.84 -18.81 -1.75
N ILE A 76 2.69 -18.57 -2.76
CA ILE A 76 2.78 -17.31 -3.51
C ILE A 76 1.42 -16.92 -4.09
N ARG A 77 0.72 -17.84 -4.75
CA ARG A 77 -0.62 -17.59 -5.31
C ARG A 77 -1.64 -17.23 -4.25
N ALA A 78 -1.63 -17.93 -3.11
CA ALA A 78 -2.55 -17.65 -2.02
C ALA A 78 -2.31 -16.27 -1.39
N PHE A 79 -1.05 -15.89 -1.20
CA PHE A 79 -0.67 -14.59 -0.67
C PHE A 79 -1.01 -13.44 -1.62
N SER A 80 -0.80 -13.65 -2.93
CA SER A 80 -1.24 -12.71 -3.95
C SER A 80 -2.74 -12.48 -3.91
N ALA A 81 -3.54 -13.57 -3.80
CA ALA A 81 -4.99 -13.48 -3.73
C ALA A 81 -5.50 -12.73 -2.48
N LEU A 82 -4.69 -12.66 -1.42
CA LEU A 82 -4.97 -11.90 -0.19
C LEU A 82 -4.51 -10.43 -0.28
N GLY A 83 -3.81 -10.04 -1.34
CA GLY A 83 -3.29 -8.69 -1.50
C GLY A 83 -2.24 -8.32 -0.44
N LEU A 84 -1.39 -9.27 -0.02
CA LEU A 84 -0.39 -9.01 1.02
C LEU A 84 0.64 -7.97 0.56
N GLU A 85 0.83 -6.95 1.38
CA GLU A 85 1.84 -5.90 1.16
C GLU A 85 3.23 -6.24 1.71
N SER A 86 3.39 -7.43 2.29
CA SER A 86 4.67 -7.90 2.85
C SER A 86 5.76 -7.93 1.79
N ALA A 87 6.98 -7.56 2.16
CA ALA A 87 8.14 -7.84 1.34
C ALA A 87 8.38 -9.35 1.27
N PHE A 88 8.74 -9.86 0.11
CA PHE A 88 8.87 -11.29 -0.13
C PHE A 88 10.28 -11.66 -0.58
N VAL A 89 10.85 -12.68 0.01
CA VAL A 89 12.13 -13.29 -0.41
C VAL A 89 11.91 -14.78 -0.57
N ILE A 90 12.25 -15.30 -1.73
CA ILE A 90 12.21 -16.72 -2.01
C ILE A 90 13.56 -17.32 -1.64
N MET A 91 13.55 -18.38 -0.83
CA MET A 91 14.72 -19.19 -0.48
C MET A 91 14.60 -20.56 -1.12
N SER A 92 15.63 -21.09 -1.76
CA SER A 92 15.59 -22.46 -2.24
C SER A 92 16.99 -23.07 -2.44
N VAL A 93 17.04 -24.39 -2.48
CA VAL A 93 18.21 -25.17 -2.93
C VAL A 93 18.17 -25.47 -4.42
N GLU A 94 17.10 -25.04 -5.11
CA GLU A 94 16.87 -25.31 -6.53
C GLU A 94 17.85 -24.53 -7.42
N GLU A 95 17.93 -24.93 -8.68
CA GLU A 95 18.75 -24.26 -9.69
C GLU A 95 18.30 -22.80 -9.89
N GLU A 96 19.24 -21.92 -10.20
CA GLU A 96 19.05 -20.50 -10.39
C GLU A 96 17.87 -20.17 -11.34
N ARG A 97 17.71 -20.96 -12.40
CA ARG A 97 16.59 -20.80 -13.37
C ARG A 97 15.21 -21.01 -12.75
N ILE A 98 15.08 -21.94 -11.79
CA ILE A 98 13.80 -22.18 -11.08
C ILE A 98 13.52 -21.01 -10.16
N LEU A 99 14.53 -20.51 -9.46
CA LEU A 99 14.44 -19.33 -8.61
C LEU A 99 14.04 -18.08 -9.41
N GLU A 100 14.65 -17.85 -10.57
CA GLU A 100 14.28 -16.75 -11.47
C GLU A 100 12.83 -16.85 -11.93
N THR A 101 12.39 -18.04 -12.34
CA THR A 101 11.01 -18.26 -12.81
C THR A 101 10.00 -18.04 -11.68
N ALA A 102 10.29 -18.53 -10.47
CA ALA A 102 9.45 -18.31 -9.31
C ALA A 102 9.42 -16.82 -8.91
N GLY A 103 10.54 -16.12 -9.08
CA GLY A 103 10.63 -14.69 -8.87
C GLY A 103 9.73 -13.90 -9.83
N VAL A 104 9.83 -14.20 -11.12
CA VAL A 104 8.95 -13.57 -12.14
C VAL A 104 7.47 -13.85 -11.84
N LEU A 105 7.13 -15.07 -11.43
CA LEU A 105 5.76 -15.41 -11.05
C LEU A 105 5.27 -14.56 -9.87
N ALA A 106 6.09 -14.40 -8.83
CA ALA A 106 5.73 -13.60 -7.65
C ALA A 106 5.50 -12.12 -8.02
N GLU A 107 6.35 -11.56 -8.89
CA GLU A 107 6.21 -10.19 -9.38
C GLU A 107 4.95 -10.01 -10.24
N VAL A 108 4.71 -10.93 -11.19
CA VAL A 108 3.51 -10.91 -12.05
C VAL A 108 2.22 -11.02 -11.22
N GLN A 109 2.29 -11.73 -10.10
CA GLN A 109 1.17 -11.86 -9.17
C GLN A 109 1.07 -10.70 -8.17
N GLY A 110 1.85 -9.64 -8.31
CA GLY A 110 1.74 -8.41 -7.52
C GLY A 110 2.35 -8.48 -6.12
N LEU A 111 3.12 -9.52 -5.80
CA LEU A 111 3.87 -9.57 -4.55
C LEU A 111 5.11 -8.68 -4.62
N HIS A 112 5.43 -8.00 -3.52
CA HIS A 112 6.65 -7.21 -3.39
C HIS A 112 7.90 -8.08 -3.25
N LEU A 113 8.34 -8.69 -4.36
CA LEU A 113 9.53 -9.51 -4.36
C LEU A 113 10.79 -8.67 -4.21
N LEU A 114 11.57 -8.90 -3.17
CA LEU A 114 12.90 -8.30 -2.98
C LEU A 114 13.99 -9.05 -3.74
N GLY A 115 13.80 -10.33 -3.93
CA GLY A 115 14.72 -11.19 -4.66
C GLY A 115 14.62 -12.66 -4.25
N THR A 116 15.46 -13.46 -4.88
CA THR A 116 15.60 -14.89 -4.64
C THR A 116 16.97 -15.16 -4.05
N VAL A 117 17.05 -16.07 -3.08
CA VAL A 117 18.28 -16.39 -2.37
C VAL A 117 18.50 -17.90 -2.35
N PRO A 118 19.64 -18.39 -2.88
CA PRO A 118 19.99 -19.80 -2.72
C PRO A 118 20.34 -20.10 -1.26
N LYS A 119 19.81 -21.21 -0.74
CA LYS A 119 20.18 -21.72 0.59
C LYS A 119 21.63 -22.20 0.61
N PRO A 120 22.37 -22.04 1.74
CA PRO A 120 21.90 -21.45 3.00
C PRO A 120 21.80 -19.94 2.93
N LEU A 121 20.80 -19.38 3.65
CA LEU A 121 20.69 -17.93 3.86
C LEU A 121 21.89 -17.44 4.66
N THR A 122 22.51 -16.34 4.23
CA THR A 122 23.58 -15.67 4.96
C THR A 122 23.31 -14.19 5.12
N ILE A 123 24.01 -13.53 6.03
CA ILE A 123 23.86 -12.08 6.27
C ILE A 123 24.16 -11.32 4.99
N GLU A 124 25.24 -11.65 4.29
CA GLU A 124 25.70 -10.99 3.09
C GLU A 124 24.68 -11.05 1.94
N LYS A 125 23.85 -12.12 1.91
CA LYS A 125 22.76 -12.26 0.93
C LYS A 125 21.50 -11.52 1.34
N LEU A 126 21.22 -11.44 2.65
CA LEU A 126 19.98 -10.84 3.15
C LEU A 126 20.07 -9.32 3.32
N GLU A 127 21.19 -8.77 3.80
CA GLU A 127 21.35 -7.33 4.05
C GLU A 127 21.06 -6.45 2.82
N PRO A 128 21.51 -6.76 1.59
CA PRO A 128 21.17 -5.96 0.42
C PRO A 128 19.67 -5.95 0.10
N LEU A 129 18.96 -7.05 0.40
CA LEU A 129 17.52 -7.16 0.21
C LEU A 129 16.77 -6.34 1.27
N LEU A 130 17.20 -6.38 2.53
CA LEU A 130 16.65 -5.55 3.59
C LEU A 130 16.82 -4.06 3.31
N ALA A 131 17.94 -3.65 2.72
CA ALA A 131 18.14 -2.26 2.29
C ALA A 131 17.11 -1.83 1.24
N ARG A 132 16.64 -2.75 0.40
CA ARG A 132 15.56 -2.50 -0.58
C ARG A 132 14.20 -2.33 0.09
N ILE A 133 13.91 -3.05 1.19
CA ILE A 133 12.67 -2.88 1.96
C ILE A 133 12.53 -1.42 2.41
N ARG A 134 13.61 -0.80 2.86
CA ARG A 134 13.62 0.59 3.35
C ARG A 134 13.38 1.62 2.26
N ASN A 135 13.61 1.25 1.00
CA ASN A 135 13.46 2.11 -0.17
C ASN A 135 12.14 1.89 -0.93
N ILE A 136 11.25 1.01 -0.43
CA ILE A 136 9.92 0.83 -1.04
C ILE A 136 9.11 2.11 -0.77
N PRO A 137 8.69 2.86 -1.81
CA PRO A 137 7.83 4.02 -1.61
C PRO A 137 6.55 3.57 -0.88
N GLY A 138 6.30 4.17 0.29
CA GLY A 138 5.16 3.80 1.14
C GLY A 138 5.50 2.89 2.34
N LYS A 139 6.64 2.20 2.36
CA LYS A 139 7.06 1.33 3.49
C LYS A 139 8.10 1.99 4.41
N SER A 140 7.91 3.24 4.79
CA SER A 140 8.87 3.95 5.67
C SER A 140 8.68 3.68 7.17
N ALA A 141 7.85 2.73 7.56
CA ALA A 141 7.70 2.30 8.95
C ALA A 141 7.37 0.81 9.04
N LEU A 142 8.33 -0.03 8.64
CA LEU A 142 8.30 -1.46 8.91
C LEU A 142 8.27 -1.68 10.43
N GLY A 143 7.23 -2.36 10.92
CA GLY A 143 7.03 -2.55 12.36
C GLY A 143 6.41 -1.36 13.09
N ALA A 144 5.87 -0.36 12.41
CA ALA A 144 5.04 0.62 13.09
C ALA A 144 3.82 -0.09 13.67
N PRO A 145 3.58 0.00 14.99
CA PRO A 145 2.35 -0.50 15.58
C PRO A 145 1.17 0.13 14.83
N LEU A 146 0.06 -0.61 14.72
CA LEU A 146 -1.20 0.01 14.31
C LEU A 146 -1.38 1.26 15.18
N ALA A 147 -1.75 2.34 14.55
CA ALA A 147 -1.98 3.57 15.28
C ALA A 147 -3.05 3.32 16.35
N PRO A 148 -2.87 3.80 17.59
CA PRO A 148 -3.86 3.59 18.62
C PRO A 148 -5.19 4.21 18.20
N GLU A 149 -6.26 3.42 18.15
CA GLU A 149 -7.61 3.92 17.83
C GLU A 149 -8.02 5.07 18.77
N SER A 150 -7.61 4.98 20.04
CA SER A 150 -7.83 6.03 21.05
C SER A 150 -7.29 7.40 20.63
N ASP A 151 -6.25 7.43 19.81
CA ASP A 151 -5.54 8.66 19.46
C ASP A 151 -6.04 9.25 18.13
N LEU A 152 -6.84 8.48 17.33
CA LEU A 152 -7.39 8.95 16.06
C LEU A 152 -8.18 10.27 16.20
N ARG A 153 -9.03 10.38 17.22
CA ARG A 153 -9.80 11.61 17.45
C ARG A 153 -8.89 12.80 17.75
N ALA A 154 -7.84 12.56 18.53
CA ALA A 154 -6.84 13.57 18.82
C ALA A 154 -6.08 13.99 17.56
N ALA A 155 -5.77 13.06 16.65
CA ALA A 155 -5.09 13.32 15.40
C ALA A 155 -5.84 14.33 14.50
N PHE A 156 -7.17 14.21 14.41
CA PHE A 156 -7.98 15.16 13.64
C PHE A 156 -8.07 16.53 14.30
N ILE A 157 -8.18 16.58 15.64
CA ILE A 157 -8.31 17.85 16.39
C ILE A 157 -6.95 18.53 16.55
N GLY A 158 -5.89 17.76 16.71
CA GLY A 158 -4.53 18.22 17.00
C GLY A 158 -3.72 18.65 15.78
N ASN A 159 -4.30 18.63 14.56
CA ASN A 159 -3.57 18.86 13.30
C ASN A 159 -2.37 17.93 13.12
N GLU A 160 -2.49 16.68 13.56
CA GLU A 160 -1.44 15.68 13.44
C GLU A 160 -1.43 15.02 12.06
N LEU A 161 -2.55 15.13 11.29
CA LEU A 161 -2.61 14.69 9.91
C LEU A 161 -1.95 15.71 8.98
N THR A 162 -1.27 15.22 7.95
CA THR A 162 -0.63 16.05 6.93
C THR A 162 -0.67 15.33 5.58
N LEU A 163 -0.57 16.09 4.48
CA LEU A 163 -0.40 15.52 3.16
C LEU A 163 1.06 15.62 2.72
N MET A 164 1.58 14.54 2.18
CA MET A 164 2.81 14.51 1.39
C MET A 164 2.44 14.39 -0.08
N TYR A 165 3.21 15.03 -0.94
CA TYR A 165 2.92 15.10 -2.37
C TYR A 165 3.96 14.32 -3.16
N GLN A 166 3.52 13.22 -3.79
CA GLN A 166 4.37 12.41 -4.66
C GLN A 166 4.29 12.91 -6.09
N PRO A 167 5.40 13.33 -6.70
CA PRO A 167 5.41 13.84 -8.06
C PRO A 167 4.92 12.82 -9.08
N LYS A 168 4.05 13.26 -10.02
CA LYS A 168 3.64 12.52 -11.21
C LYS A 168 4.33 13.12 -12.43
N ILE A 169 5.01 12.30 -13.21
CA ILE A 169 5.75 12.72 -14.42
C ILE A 169 5.07 12.15 -15.66
N ASN A 170 4.91 12.96 -16.67
CA ASN A 170 4.45 12.50 -17.98
C ASN A 170 5.58 11.70 -18.65
N LEU A 171 5.37 10.40 -18.87
CA LEU A 171 6.39 9.51 -19.42
C LEU A 171 6.78 9.83 -20.87
N ARG A 172 5.95 10.56 -21.62
CA ARG A 172 6.23 10.96 -23.01
C ARG A 172 7.07 12.23 -23.10
N SER A 173 6.72 13.23 -22.29
CA SER A 173 7.41 14.54 -22.31
C SER A 173 8.53 14.64 -21.27
N GLY A 174 8.54 13.79 -20.24
CA GLY A 174 9.44 13.90 -19.10
C GLY A 174 9.09 15.05 -18.14
N GLU A 175 8.01 15.77 -18.41
CA GLU A 175 7.61 16.94 -17.64
C GLU A 175 6.81 16.57 -16.41
N PHE A 176 6.87 17.44 -15.41
CA PHE A 176 6.09 17.32 -14.19
C PHE A 176 4.61 17.60 -14.49
N ALA A 177 3.75 16.62 -14.25
CA ALA A 177 2.32 16.68 -14.60
C ALA A 177 1.43 17.01 -13.41
N GLY A 178 1.93 16.84 -12.20
CA GLY A 178 1.16 17.05 -10.98
C GLY A 178 1.69 16.21 -9.82
N ALA A 179 0.89 16.01 -8.79
CA ALA A 179 1.27 15.19 -7.66
C ALA A 179 0.08 14.40 -7.11
N GLU A 180 0.39 13.28 -6.47
CA GLU A 180 -0.55 12.52 -5.65
C GLU A 180 -0.44 12.96 -4.20
N ALA A 181 -1.59 13.27 -3.59
CA ALA A 181 -1.71 13.65 -2.19
C ALA A 181 -1.83 12.40 -1.33
N LEU A 182 -0.82 12.13 -0.54
CA LEU A 182 -0.70 10.97 0.31
C LEU A 182 -0.77 11.39 1.78
N VAL A 183 -1.83 10.97 2.47
CA VAL A 183 -2.00 11.30 3.88
C VAL A 183 -0.92 10.64 4.74
N ARG A 184 -0.50 11.34 5.78
CA ARG A 184 0.45 10.89 6.81
C ARG A 184 -0.03 11.36 8.17
N TRP A 185 0.21 10.58 9.19
CA TRP A 185 -0.09 10.96 10.57
C TRP A 185 1.21 11.21 11.34
N LYS A 186 1.42 12.45 11.77
CA LYS A 186 2.54 12.87 12.60
C LYS A 186 2.15 12.70 14.06
N HIS A 187 2.27 11.48 14.59
CA HIS A 187 1.95 11.22 15.98
C HIS A 187 2.98 11.88 16.91
N PRO A 188 2.57 12.57 17.99
CA PRO A 188 3.46 13.38 18.81
C PRO A 188 4.57 12.61 19.49
N THR A 189 4.36 11.33 19.81
CA THR A 189 5.34 10.48 20.53
C THR A 189 5.83 9.29 19.71
N LEU A 190 5.03 8.79 18.74
CA LEU A 190 5.34 7.56 18.00
C LEU A 190 5.90 7.83 16.60
N GLY A 191 6.02 9.10 16.19
CA GLY A 191 6.60 9.48 14.92
C GLY A 191 5.60 9.51 13.76
N LEU A 192 6.06 9.23 12.55
CA LEU A 192 5.27 9.38 11.33
C LEU A 192 4.65 8.03 10.92
N PHE A 193 3.32 7.94 11.01
CA PHE A 193 2.57 6.79 10.53
C PHE A 193 2.26 6.90 9.02
N GLN A 194 2.41 5.77 8.33
CA GLN A 194 1.98 5.58 6.94
C GLN A 194 0.48 5.25 6.89
N PRO A 195 -0.21 5.45 5.75
CA PRO A 195 -1.63 5.17 5.60
C PRO A 195 -2.03 3.74 6.01
N SER A 196 -1.23 2.74 5.68
CA SER A 196 -1.47 1.33 6.03
C SER A 196 -1.60 1.07 7.54
N ALA A 197 -1.02 1.95 8.37
CA ALA A 197 -1.07 1.81 9.83
C ALA A 197 -2.36 2.35 10.46
N PHE A 198 -3.14 3.20 9.78
CA PHE A 198 -4.31 3.85 10.37
C PHE A 198 -5.55 3.92 9.46
N ILE A 199 -5.40 3.82 8.13
CA ILE A 199 -6.56 3.82 7.22
C ILE A 199 -7.53 2.69 7.51
N PRO A 200 -7.09 1.41 7.73
CA PRO A 200 -8.02 0.33 8.05
C PRO A 200 -8.90 0.65 9.26
N ILE A 201 -8.33 1.25 10.30
CA ILE A 201 -9.08 1.63 11.52
C ILE A 201 -10.06 2.77 11.24
N ILE A 202 -9.66 3.75 10.43
CA ILE A 202 -10.53 4.86 9.98
C ILE A 202 -11.71 4.33 9.16
N GLU A 203 -11.48 3.34 8.30
CA GLU A 203 -12.50 2.76 7.44
C GLU A 203 -13.55 1.91 8.20
N GLU A 204 -13.28 1.50 9.43
CA GLU A 204 -14.26 0.86 10.29
C GLU A 204 -15.34 1.84 10.79
N SER A 205 -15.06 3.15 10.81
CA SER A 205 -15.94 4.20 11.29
C SER A 205 -16.38 5.15 10.17
N ASP A 206 -17.69 5.34 9.99
CA ASP A 206 -18.24 6.27 9.01
C ASP A 206 -17.83 7.72 9.33
N ASP A 207 -17.80 8.10 10.61
CA ASP A 207 -17.43 9.44 11.07
C ASP A 207 -15.95 9.74 10.76
N TYR A 208 -15.03 8.82 11.09
CA TYR A 208 -13.61 9.03 10.81
C TYR A 208 -13.32 9.01 9.31
N SER A 209 -13.98 8.15 8.54
CA SER A 209 -13.86 8.11 7.08
C SER A 209 -14.33 9.43 6.45
N ALA A 210 -15.44 10.00 6.93
CA ALA A 210 -15.93 11.29 6.48
C ALA A 210 -14.96 12.44 6.85
N MET A 211 -14.42 12.43 8.07
CA MET A 211 -13.42 13.43 8.52
C MET A 211 -12.14 13.36 7.69
N LEU A 212 -11.64 12.17 7.39
CA LEU A 212 -10.45 11.99 6.56
C LEU A 212 -10.68 12.47 5.14
N THR A 213 -11.82 12.10 4.54
CA THR A 213 -12.21 12.55 3.21
C THR A 213 -12.23 14.09 3.13
N GLU A 214 -12.88 14.74 4.09
CA GLU A 214 -12.96 16.20 4.15
C GLU A 214 -11.58 16.83 4.30
N PHE A 215 -10.74 16.30 5.21
CA PHE A 215 -9.36 16.75 5.39
C PHE A 215 -8.54 16.65 4.09
N CYS A 216 -8.56 15.48 3.44
CA CYS A 216 -7.80 15.27 2.20
C CYS A 216 -8.26 16.20 1.08
N LEU A 217 -9.57 16.39 0.91
CA LEU A 217 -10.12 17.30 -0.11
C LEU A 217 -9.71 18.75 0.16
N CYS A 218 -9.91 19.24 1.38
CA CYS A 218 -9.58 20.61 1.75
C CYS A 218 -8.10 20.92 1.55
N GLU A 219 -7.22 20.09 2.12
CA GLU A 219 -5.77 20.34 2.08
C GLU A 219 -5.17 20.18 0.67
N ALA A 220 -5.58 19.15 -0.08
CA ALA A 220 -5.05 18.90 -1.41
C ALA A 220 -5.51 19.96 -2.43
N ILE A 221 -6.77 20.35 -2.42
CA ILE A 221 -7.30 21.36 -3.32
C ILE A 221 -6.72 22.74 -2.98
N ALA A 222 -6.60 23.09 -1.69
CA ALA A 222 -5.93 24.32 -1.27
C ALA A 222 -4.45 24.35 -1.72
N CYS A 223 -3.76 23.20 -1.69
CA CYS A 223 -2.39 23.10 -2.18
C CYS A 223 -2.31 23.33 -3.69
N ALA A 224 -3.21 22.74 -4.48
CA ALA A 224 -3.31 22.97 -5.92
C ALA A 224 -3.60 24.45 -6.23
N GLY A 225 -4.42 25.12 -5.42
CA GLY A 225 -4.66 26.56 -5.50
C GLY A 225 -3.39 27.39 -5.27
N ARG A 226 -2.55 27.00 -4.31
CA ARG A 226 -1.24 27.65 -4.10
C ARG A 226 -0.31 27.47 -5.29
N TRP A 227 -0.29 26.30 -5.93
CA TRP A 227 0.48 26.07 -7.15
C TRP A 227 -0.02 26.93 -8.32
N THR A 228 -1.34 27.03 -8.49
CA THR A 228 -1.97 27.88 -9.50
C THR A 228 -1.61 29.35 -9.28
N ALA A 229 -1.69 29.83 -8.03
CA ALA A 229 -1.32 31.20 -7.67
C ALA A 229 0.18 31.50 -7.89
N ALA A 230 1.03 30.48 -7.78
CA ALA A 230 2.45 30.58 -8.10
C ALA A 230 2.77 30.49 -9.61
N GLY A 231 1.74 30.48 -10.48
CA GLY A 231 1.90 30.39 -11.93
C GLY A 231 2.20 28.97 -12.45
N GLN A 232 2.02 27.94 -11.62
CA GLN A 232 2.21 26.55 -11.97
C GLN A 232 0.93 25.75 -11.73
N PRO A 233 -0.05 25.77 -12.65
CA PRO A 233 -1.29 25.03 -12.49
C PRO A 233 -1.05 23.52 -12.65
N LEU A 234 -0.69 22.86 -11.57
CA LEU A 234 -0.40 21.42 -11.51
C LEU A 234 -1.65 20.64 -11.09
N SER A 235 -1.79 19.43 -11.61
CA SER A 235 -2.86 18.53 -11.21
C SER A 235 -2.58 17.91 -9.85
N VAL A 236 -3.62 17.72 -9.03
CA VAL A 236 -3.55 16.97 -7.79
C VAL A 236 -4.45 15.73 -7.86
N ALA A 237 -3.92 14.58 -7.46
CA ALA A 237 -4.68 13.35 -7.30
C ALA A 237 -4.94 13.09 -5.81
N ILE A 238 -6.17 12.74 -5.47
CA ILE A 238 -6.66 12.59 -4.10
C ILE A 238 -7.31 11.22 -3.97
N ASN A 239 -6.76 10.39 -3.09
CA ASN A 239 -7.35 9.10 -2.76
C ASN A 239 -8.60 9.30 -1.90
N LEU A 240 -9.71 8.69 -2.30
CA LEU A 240 -10.98 8.70 -1.57
C LEU A 240 -11.37 7.30 -1.15
N SER A 241 -11.85 7.19 0.09
CA SER A 241 -12.54 5.97 0.52
C SER A 241 -13.80 5.77 -0.32
N PRO A 242 -14.16 4.53 -0.69
CA PRO A 242 -15.45 4.23 -1.33
C PRO A 242 -16.66 4.77 -0.56
N ARG A 243 -16.57 4.87 0.78
CA ARG A 243 -17.61 5.48 1.64
C ARG A 243 -17.84 6.97 1.35
N ALA A 244 -16.88 7.67 0.76
CA ALA A 244 -17.09 9.06 0.34
C ALA A 244 -18.22 9.19 -0.70
N PHE A 245 -18.43 8.15 -1.51
CA PHE A 245 -19.47 8.10 -2.53
C PHE A 245 -20.87 7.83 -1.97
N ASP A 246 -21.01 7.48 -0.70
CA ASP A 246 -22.31 7.43 -0.02
C ASP A 246 -22.88 8.83 0.22
N ARG A 247 -22.06 9.86 0.14
CA ARG A 247 -22.42 11.27 0.29
C ARG A 247 -22.87 11.86 -1.05
N LEU A 248 -24.19 12.01 -1.23
CA LEU A 248 -24.78 12.59 -2.44
C LEU A 248 -24.39 14.07 -2.65
N ASP A 249 -23.92 14.78 -1.62
CA ASP A 249 -23.46 16.16 -1.66
C ASP A 249 -21.96 16.29 -2.02
N LEU A 250 -21.23 15.17 -2.14
CA LEU A 250 -19.80 15.19 -2.46
C LEU A 250 -19.44 16.00 -3.72
N PRO A 251 -20.19 15.89 -4.86
CA PRO A 251 -19.89 16.67 -6.06
C PRO A 251 -19.97 18.17 -5.82
N GLU A 252 -20.96 18.66 -5.09
CA GLU A 252 -21.13 20.07 -4.76
C GLU A 252 -20.04 20.54 -3.80
N ARG A 253 -19.66 19.67 -2.85
CA ARG A 253 -18.59 19.98 -1.89
C ARG A 253 -17.25 20.15 -2.59
N VAL A 254 -16.87 19.22 -3.48
CA VAL A 254 -15.61 19.29 -4.24
C VAL A 254 -15.59 20.51 -5.16
N GLU A 255 -16.71 20.80 -5.82
CA GLU A 255 -16.86 21.99 -6.68
C GLU A 255 -16.67 23.30 -5.89
N ALA A 256 -17.29 23.41 -4.72
CA ALA A 256 -17.12 24.58 -3.86
C ALA A 256 -15.66 24.76 -3.45
N LEU A 257 -14.98 23.70 -3.00
CA LEU A 257 -13.57 23.76 -2.63
C LEU A 257 -12.67 24.16 -3.80
N ALA A 258 -12.89 23.59 -4.99
CA ALA A 258 -12.12 23.94 -6.18
C ALA A 258 -12.33 25.40 -6.60
N LYS A 259 -13.56 25.89 -6.52
CA LYS A 259 -13.91 27.29 -6.81
C LYS A 259 -13.25 28.25 -5.81
N ASP A 260 -13.33 27.96 -4.52
CA ASP A 260 -12.76 28.80 -3.46
C ASP A 260 -11.23 28.88 -3.55
N ALA A 261 -10.59 27.78 -3.98
CA ALA A 261 -9.14 27.72 -4.21
C ALA A 261 -8.70 28.22 -5.59
N ASN A 262 -9.64 28.63 -6.47
CA ASN A 262 -9.37 29.00 -7.87
C ASN A 262 -8.63 27.90 -8.65
N VAL A 263 -9.06 26.65 -8.47
CA VAL A 263 -8.53 25.47 -9.16
C VAL A 263 -9.53 25.01 -10.22
N SER A 264 -9.07 24.81 -11.44
CA SER A 264 -9.91 24.23 -12.49
C SER A 264 -10.24 22.76 -12.16
N PRO A 265 -11.50 22.31 -12.31
CA PRO A 265 -11.91 20.94 -11.99
C PRO A 265 -11.06 19.86 -12.69
N ASP A 266 -10.59 20.09 -13.90
CA ASP A 266 -9.75 19.17 -14.66
C ASP A 266 -8.32 19.00 -14.09
N HIS A 267 -7.92 19.84 -13.14
CA HIS A 267 -6.69 19.67 -12.38
C HIS A 267 -6.89 18.85 -11.09
N VAL A 268 -8.09 18.42 -10.77
CA VAL A 268 -8.38 17.55 -9.62
C VAL A 268 -8.77 16.16 -10.10
N THR A 269 -7.99 15.17 -9.73
CA THR A 269 -8.28 13.75 -9.97
C THR A 269 -8.67 13.09 -8.65
N LEU A 270 -9.83 12.45 -8.61
CA LEU A 270 -10.28 11.67 -7.47
C LEU A 270 -10.03 10.20 -7.77
N GLU A 271 -9.25 9.53 -6.91
CA GLU A 271 -8.84 8.14 -7.08
C GLU A 271 -9.62 7.24 -6.11
N VAL A 272 -10.17 6.15 -6.63
CA VAL A 272 -10.98 5.19 -5.85
C VAL A 272 -10.42 3.79 -6.04
N THR A 273 -10.31 3.03 -4.97
CA THR A 273 -9.87 1.62 -5.03
C THR A 273 -11.05 0.71 -5.38
N GLU A 274 -10.85 -0.23 -6.33
CA GLU A 274 -11.93 -1.11 -6.83
C GLU A 274 -12.40 -2.17 -5.83
N THR A 275 -11.63 -2.51 -4.82
CA THR A 275 -11.88 -3.65 -3.92
C THR A 275 -13.15 -3.54 -3.06
N GLN A 276 -13.85 -2.39 -3.06
CA GLN A 276 -15.03 -2.17 -2.21
C GLN A 276 -16.29 -1.69 -2.96
N ILE A 277 -16.32 -1.85 -4.29
CA ILE A 277 -17.41 -1.36 -5.16
C ILE A 277 -18.75 -2.08 -4.92
N GLU A 278 -18.79 -3.15 -4.11
CA GLU A 278 -19.98 -4.03 -3.99
C GLU A 278 -21.11 -3.48 -3.11
N ARG A 279 -20.94 -2.40 -2.33
CA ARG A 279 -21.94 -1.98 -1.33
C ARG A 279 -23.13 -1.20 -1.88
N ASP A 280 -22.95 -0.23 -2.76
CA ASP A 280 -24.04 0.50 -3.44
C ASP A 280 -23.55 1.09 -4.78
N ALA A 281 -23.51 0.23 -5.79
CA ALA A 281 -23.07 0.61 -7.12
C ALA A 281 -23.89 1.78 -7.73
N VAL A 282 -25.17 1.91 -7.37
CA VAL A 282 -26.06 2.96 -7.91
C VAL A 282 -25.64 4.33 -7.40
N ARG A 283 -25.41 4.47 -6.10
CA ARG A 283 -24.93 5.76 -5.52
C ARG A 283 -23.56 6.12 -6.03
N MET A 284 -22.68 5.15 -6.09
CA MET A 284 -21.33 5.40 -6.62
C MET A 284 -21.36 5.89 -8.07
N ILE A 285 -22.18 5.27 -8.93
CA ILE A 285 -22.37 5.70 -10.33
C ILE A 285 -22.96 7.12 -10.39
N ASP A 286 -23.97 7.43 -9.56
CA ASP A 286 -24.60 8.76 -9.52
C ASP A 286 -23.57 9.82 -9.15
N VAL A 287 -22.88 9.69 -8.01
CA VAL A 287 -21.88 10.64 -7.52
C VAL A 287 -20.72 10.77 -8.51
N ALA A 288 -20.20 9.65 -9.03
CA ALA A 288 -19.12 9.64 -10.01
C ALA A 288 -19.52 10.35 -11.33
N THR A 289 -20.75 10.12 -11.80
CA THR A 289 -21.26 10.79 -13.00
C THR A 289 -21.38 12.30 -12.80
N ARG A 290 -21.90 12.73 -11.65
CA ARG A 290 -22.04 14.15 -11.32
C ARG A 290 -20.68 14.86 -11.18
N LEU A 291 -19.68 14.19 -10.58
CA LEU A 291 -18.30 14.69 -10.53
C LEU A 291 -17.72 14.89 -11.93
N ARG A 292 -17.90 13.92 -12.83
CA ARG A 292 -17.46 14.07 -14.24
C ARG A 292 -18.19 15.17 -14.98
N LEU A 293 -19.50 15.32 -14.77
CA LEU A 293 -20.29 16.42 -15.37
C LEU A 293 -19.80 17.80 -14.90
N LYS A 294 -19.25 17.90 -13.68
CA LYS A 294 -18.61 19.11 -13.16
C LYS A 294 -17.16 19.31 -13.65
N GLY A 295 -16.62 18.37 -14.44
CA GLY A 295 -15.28 18.46 -15.05
C GLY A 295 -14.16 17.84 -14.24
N PHE A 296 -14.45 17.18 -13.09
CA PHE A 296 -13.44 16.48 -12.30
C PHE A 296 -12.99 15.18 -12.97
N ARG A 297 -11.73 14.84 -12.80
CA ARG A 297 -11.19 13.56 -13.28
C ARG A 297 -11.43 12.48 -12.24
N LEU A 298 -11.81 11.29 -12.69
CA LEU A 298 -11.92 10.09 -11.86
C LEU A 298 -10.95 9.04 -12.38
N SER A 299 -10.20 8.46 -11.48
CA SER A 299 -9.31 7.32 -11.75
C SER A 299 -9.66 6.19 -10.79
N SER A 300 -9.73 4.96 -11.32
CA SER A 300 -9.73 3.77 -10.49
C SER A 300 -8.29 3.32 -10.36
N THR A 301 -7.78 3.28 -9.12
CA THR A 301 -6.49 2.67 -8.86
C THR A 301 -6.71 1.15 -8.81
N THR A 302 -6.71 0.53 -9.98
CA THR A 302 -6.57 -0.92 -10.07
C THR A 302 -5.11 -1.22 -9.81
N LEU A 303 -4.78 -1.85 -8.71
CA LEU A 303 -3.67 -2.79 -8.71
C LEU A 303 -3.98 -3.77 -9.84
N ALA A 304 -3.19 -3.71 -10.91
CA ALA A 304 -3.40 -4.44 -12.14
C ALA A 304 -3.56 -5.95 -11.87
N LEU A 305 -4.78 -6.37 -11.67
CA LEU A 305 -5.22 -7.74 -11.83
C LEU A 305 -6.05 -7.75 -13.11
N ASP A 306 -5.37 -7.83 -14.25
CA ASP A 306 -5.98 -8.25 -15.50
C ASP A 306 -6.54 -9.66 -15.34
N ASN A 307 -7.79 -9.73 -14.86
CA ASN A 307 -8.58 -10.94 -14.93
C ASN A 307 -9.63 -10.74 -16.05
N PRO A 308 -9.42 -11.30 -17.26
CA PRO A 308 -10.32 -11.11 -18.39
C PRO A 308 -11.69 -11.81 -18.24
N ALA A 309 -12.00 -12.38 -17.10
CA ALA A 309 -13.18 -13.24 -16.89
C ALA A 309 -14.27 -12.63 -15.98
N SER A 310 -14.21 -11.37 -15.56
CA SER A 310 -15.31 -10.76 -14.80
C SER A 310 -16.26 -9.98 -15.72
N PRO A 311 -17.57 -10.29 -15.73
CA PRO A 311 -18.57 -9.61 -16.57
C PRO A 311 -18.81 -8.15 -16.26
N SER A 312 -18.31 -7.64 -15.12
CA SER A 312 -18.58 -6.30 -14.60
C SER A 312 -17.67 -5.20 -15.19
N CYS A 313 -16.54 -5.55 -15.80
CA CYS A 313 -15.55 -4.58 -16.31
C CYS A 313 -15.88 -3.92 -17.66
N LYS A 314 -17.07 -4.12 -18.24
CA LYS A 314 -17.36 -3.60 -19.59
C LYS A 314 -17.79 -2.14 -19.67
N HIS A 315 -17.94 -1.41 -18.56
CA HIS A 315 -18.53 -0.06 -18.60
C HIS A 315 -17.59 1.13 -18.26
N PHE A 316 -16.33 0.87 -17.93
CA PHE A 316 -15.38 1.97 -17.64
C PHE A 316 -14.12 1.87 -18.50
N ARG A 317 -14.25 2.10 -19.82
CA ARG A 317 -13.08 2.44 -20.63
C ARG A 317 -12.84 3.96 -20.55
N SER A 318 -11.63 4.33 -20.13
CA SER A 318 -11.11 5.69 -20.29
C SER A 318 -11.18 6.10 -21.75
N THR A 319 -11.99 7.08 -22.07
CA THR A 319 -11.83 7.87 -23.31
C THR A 319 -10.87 9.01 -23.01
N ASN A 320 -9.80 9.05 -23.83
CA ASN A 320 -8.88 10.20 -23.94
C ASN A 320 -9.61 11.51 -24.11
#